data_96a1e81175253743ddfd9cd08a2687e6
#
_entry.id   96a1e81175253743ddfd9cd08a2687e6
#
_cell.length_a   1.000
_cell.length_b   1.000
_cell.length_c   1.000
_cell.angle_alpha   90.00
_cell.angle_beta   90.00
_cell.angle_gamma   90.00
#
_symmetry.space_group_name_H-M   'P 1'
#
loop_
_entity.id
_entity.type
_entity.pdbx_description
1 polymer ?
#
loop_
_entity_poly.entity_id
_entity_poly.type
_entity_poly.pdbx_seq_one_letter_code
_entity_poly.pdbx_strand_id
1 'polypeptide(L)'
;MVLLGIFTPIIELGAEEGIIIIISSILLYLLYLNSLNSNLFKLKFQYLQSYMNELKTNTPDLVYMKNLKSEIVDCNKAFLNFFNLEQEKVNGNNFFYLFKDDEKKEILEFEKIVLTTQKSVQFNIHLTDQNGEEQTFQVLKSPMLDKSNIIIGTLNICRNITQQEENYNTKRNFVETLAHDIKNPIVAQSKILEFLLEEKIGTLNSDQKDLIKHIISSNQFALEMVTSMLASYRFSDENYRLKFITFDIKKMVQECIHQLEITAYNKSLNINFEADNFNAPTVFYDQIVLQRLVTNLLFNAITYSHEKGKINIHLSQNKEFIIFEIENTAIKSSLTKDNIKHIFDKYYIGTNKYKQVGSGIGLFLAKTIVENLNGELIYDVIYKDEHTDIYKFGFKIKLDNKELDGKDFKF
;
A
#
# COMPACT_ATOMS: atom_id res chain seq x y z
N MET A 1 18.51 -54.14 -36.98
CA MET A 1 18.19 -55.45 -37.64
C MET A 1 17.37 -55.27 -38.95
N VAL A 2 16.46 -54.34 -39.09
CA VAL A 2 15.66 -54.10 -40.33
C VAL A 2 16.51 -53.58 -41.50
N LEU A 3 17.56 -52.79 -41.24
CA LEU A 3 18.48 -52.29 -42.29
C LEU A 3 19.41 -53.30 -42.90
N LEU A 4 19.78 -54.39 -42.18
CA LEU A 4 20.68 -55.45 -42.69
C LEU A 4 19.94 -56.38 -43.63
N GLY A 5 18.60 -56.57 -43.54
CA GLY A 5 17.80 -57.42 -44.43
C GLY A 5 17.56 -56.82 -45.83
N ILE A 6 17.78 -55.49 -46.02
CA ILE A 6 17.53 -54.81 -47.28
C ILE A 6 18.82 -54.77 -48.15
N PHE A 7 19.99 -54.98 -47.52
CA PHE A 7 21.28 -54.89 -48.24
C PHE A 7 21.78 -56.23 -48.83
N THR A 8 21.21 -57.38 -48.45
CA THR A 8 21.67 -58.68 -48.93
C THR A 8 21.32 -58.97 -50.41
N PRO A 9 20.25 -58.48 -51.03
CA PRO A 9 20.00 -58.70 -52.47
C PRO A 9 20.73 -57.70 -53.42
N ILE A 10 21.46 -56.72 -52.91
CA ILE A 10 22.10 -55.65 -53.70
C ILE A 10 23.43 -56.11 -54.36
N ILE A 11 23.97 -57.21 -53.90
CA ILE A 11 25.31 -57.73 -54.34
C ILE A 11 25.23 -58.41 -55.74
N GLU A 12 24.04 -58.82 -56.18
CA GLU A 12 23.84 -59.46 -57.50
C GLU A 12 23.34 -58.53 -58.63
N LEU A 13 23.02 -57.27 -58.29
CA LEU A 13 22.55 -56.27 -59.23
C LEU A 13 23.72 -55.45 -59.81
N GLY A 14 23.61 -55.05 -61.09
CA GLY A 14 24.58 -54.15 -61.71
C GLY A 14 24.77 -52.82 -60.91
N ALA A 15 25.93 -52.22 -60.95
CA ALA A 15 26.28 -51.04 -60.13
C ALA A 15 25.23 -49.89 -60.26
N GLU A 16 24.58 -49.71 -61.39
CA GLU A 16 23.58 -48.67 -61.63
C GLU A 16 22.28 -48.97 -60.93
N GLU A 17 21.82 -50.24 -60.92
CA GLU A 17 20.54 -50.67 -60.27
C GLU A 17 20.69 -50.64 -58.74
N GLY A 18 21.89 -50.97 -58.22
CA GLY A 18 22.20 -50.83 -56.80
C GLY A 18 22.14 -49.43 -56.30
N ILE A 19 22.61 -48.45 -57.08
CA ILE A 19 22.59 -47.02 -56.74
C ILE A 19 21.15 -46.49 -56.74
N ILE A 20 20.31 -46.89 -57.68
CA ILE A 20 18.89 -46.49 -57.72
C ILE A 20 18.09 -46.99 -56.50
N ILE A 21 18.34 -48.20 -56.06
CA ILE A 21 17.69 -48.79 -54.86
C ILE A 21 18.11 -48.04 -53.59
N ILE A 22 19.41 -47.69 -53.46
CA ILE A 22 19.92 -46.90 -52.33
C ILE A 22 19.29 -45.50 -52.30
N ILE A 23 19.25 -44.81 -53.45
CA ILE A 23 18.67 -43.46 -53.52
C ILE A 23 17.20 -43.49 -53.24
N SER A 24 16.41 -44.47 -53.77
CA SER A 24 15.00 -44.58 -53.50
C SER A 24 14.70 -44.93 -52.04
N SER A 25 15.55 -45.75 -51.41
CA SER A 25 15.43 -46.07 -49.98
C SER A 25 15.74 -44.87 -49.08
N ILE A 26 16.72 -44.08 -49.42
CA ILE A 26 17.05 -42.79 -48.75
C ILE A 26 15.87 -41.80 -48.91
N LEU A 27 15.33 -41.70 -50.13
CA LEU A 27 14.22 -40.80 -50.39
C LEU A 27 12.93 -41.21 -49.60
N LEU A 28 12.61 -42.50 -49.58
CA LEU A 28 11.51 -43.04 -48.75
C LEU A 28 11.72 -42.79 -47.25
N TYR A 29 12.95 -42.95 -46.75
CA TYR A 29 13.29 -42.64 -45.39
C TYR A 29 13.13 -41.15 -45.05
N LEU A 30 13.58 -40.25 -45.96
CA LEU A 30 13.40 -38.82 -45.80
C LEU A 30 11.91 -38.40 -45.83
N LEU A 31 11.11 -39.02 -46.73
CA LEU A 31 9.66 -38.79 -46.75
C LEU A 31 8.98 -39.29 -45.48
N TYR A 32 9.42 -40.43 -44.93
CA TYR A 32 8.93 -40.95 -43.67
C TYR A 32 9.26 -40.01 -42.49
N LEU A 33 10.51 -39.53 -42.42
CA LEU A 33 10.92 -38.52 -41.40
C LEU A 33 10.14 -37.22 -41.50
N ASN A 34 9.89 -36.74 -42.72
CA ASN A 34 9.11 -35.55 -42.95
C ASN A 34 7.63 -35.74 -42.54
N SER A 35 7.05 -36.91 -42.82
CA SER A 35 5.71 -37.28 -42.35
C SER A 35 5.63 -37.35 -40.82
N LEU A 36 6.63 -37.93 -40.15
CA LEU A 36 6.74 -37.98 -38.69
C LEU A 36 6.82 -36.59 -38.08
N ASN A 37 7.65 -35.71 -38.64
CA ASN A 37 7.78 -34.35 -38.18
C ASN A 37 6.47 -33.54 -38.37
N SER A 38 5.81 -33.71 -39.50
CA SER A 38 4.51 -33.08 -39.78
C SER A 38 3.45 -33.54 -38.78
N ASN A 39 3.38 -34.83 -38.47
CA ASN A 39 2.42 -35.36 -37.51
C ASN A 39 2.75 -34.88 -36.09
N LEU A 40 4.01 -34.84 -35.70
CA LEU A 40 4.44 -34.31 -34.39
C LEU A 40 4.10 -32.80 -34.26
N PHE A 41 4.28 -32.05 -35.34
CA PHE A 41 3.89 -30.64 -35.39
C PHE A 41 2.39 -30.44 -35.27
N LYS A 42 1.59 -31.24 -35.96
CA LYS A 42 0.11 -31.23 -35.86
C LYS A 42 -0.34 -31.53 -34.43
N LEU A 43 0.22 -32.56 -33.81
CA LEU A 43 -0.11 -32.91 -32.41
C LEU A 43 0.25 -31.79 -31.43
N LYS A 44 1.42 -31.18 -31.55
CA LYS A 44 1.83 -30.03 -30.74
C LYS A 44 0.90 -28.84 -30.96
N PHE A 45 0.52 -28.57 -32.20
CA PHE A 45 -0.39 -27.47 -32.54
C PHE A 45 -1.79 -27.71 -31.96
N GLN A 46 -2.33 -28.91 -32.08
CA GLN A 46 -3.62 -29.28 -31.49
C GLN A 46 -3.60 -29.18 -29.95
N TYR A 47 -2.51 -29.64 -29.32
CA TYR A 47 -2.35 -29.50 -27.89
C TYR A 47 -2.34 -28.05 -27.46
N LEU A 48 -1.57 -27.20 -28.16
CA LEU A 48 -1.51 -25.76 -27.89
C LEU A 48 -2.88 -25.09 -28.09
N GLN A 49 -3.60 -25.44 -29.15
CA GLN A 49 -4.96 -24.95 -29.38
C GLN A 49 -5.91 -25.37 -28.25
N SER A 50 -5.90 -26.62 -27.83
CA SER A 50 -6.72 -27.09 -26.71
C SER A 50 -6.39 -26.36 -25.42
N TYR A 51 -5.11 -26.18 -25.12
CA TYR A 51 -4.64 -25.45 -23.95
C TYR A 51 -5.11 -23.99 -23.98
N MET A 52 -4.96 -23.32 -25.12
CA MET A 52 -5.43 -21.93 -25.29
C MET A 52 -6.96 -21.82 -25.16
N ASN A 53 -7.72 -22.78 -25.69
CA ASN A 53 -9.17 -22.81 -25.55
C ASN A 53 -9.60 -23.02 -24.10
N GLU A 54 -8.94 -23.90 -23.35
CA GLU A 54 -9.21 -24.09 -21.92
C GLU A 54 -8.96 -22.82 -21.12
N LEU A 55 -7.85 -22.12 -21.37
CA LEU A 55 -7.55 -20.83 -20.75
C LEU A 55 -8.66 -19.80 -21.09
N LYS A 56 -9.07 -19.71 -22.34
CA LYS A 56 -10.12 -18.77 -22.77
C LYS A 56 -11.48 -19.07 -22.17
N THR A 57 -11.80 -20.35 -21.94
CA THR A 57 -13.14 -20.76 -21.49
C THR A 57 -13.27 -20.71 -19.97
N ASN A 58 -12.21 -21.08 -19.25
CA ASN A 58 -12.26 -21.32 -17.82
C ASN A 58 -11.68 -20.16 -16.97
N THR A 59 -11.06 -19.17 -17.60
CA THR A 59 -10.58 -17.97 -16.88
C THR A 59 -11.76 -17.06 -16.56
N PRO A 60 -12.01 -16.74 -15.26
CA PRO A 60 -13.09 -15.84 -14.87
C PRO A 60 -12.79 -14.37 -15.16
N ASP A 61 -11.51 -14.01 -15.30
CA ASP A 61 -11.09 -12.65 -15.64
C ASP A 61 -11.49 -12.32 -17.09
N LEU A 62 -11.88 -11.06 -17.36
CA LEU A 62 -12.15 -10.62 -18.72
C LEU A 62 -10.81 -10.46 -19.45
N VAL A 63 -10.60 -11.21 -20.51
CA VAL A 63 -9.39 -11.16 -21.33
C VAL A 63 -9.74 -10.76 -22.74
N TYR A 64 -9.11 -9.71 -23.24
CA TYR A 64 -9.27 -9.28 -24.63
C TYR A 64 -8.00 -8.68 -25.19
N MET A 65 -7.84 -8.84 -26.48
CA MET A 65 -6.73 -8.31 -27.26
C MET A 65 -7.27 -7.36 -28.32
N LYS A 66 -6.57 -6.25 -28.53
CA LYS A 66 -6.91 -5.30 -29.59
C LYS A 66 -5.69 -4.87 -30.37
N ASN A 67 -5.92 -4.51 -31.62
CA ASN A 67 -4.88 -3.95 -32.49
C ASN A 67 -4.69 -2.45 -32.24
N LEU A 68 -3.76 -1.84 -33.00
CA LEU A 68 -3.46 -0.40 -32.89
C LEU A 68 -4.63 0.50 -33.34
N LYS A 69 -5.63 -0.02 -34.02
CA LYS A 69 -6.84 0.71 -34.41
C LYS A 69 -7.96 0.59 -33.35
N SER A 70 -7.64 0.01 -32.20
CA SER A 70 -8.62 -0.29 -31.14
C SER A 70 -9.73 -1.27 -31.55
N GLU A 71 -9.50 -2.11 -32.55
CA GLU A 71 -10.38 -3.19 -32.94
C GLU A 71 -10.04 -4.45 -32.13
N ILE A 72 -11.05 -5.15 -31.62
CA ILE A 72 -10.83 -6.41 -30.89
C ILE A 72 -10.38 -7.49 -31.86
N VAL A 73 -9.22 -8.07 -31.58
CA VAL A 73 -8.65 -9.19 -32.33
C VAL A 73 -9.12 -10.51 -31.77
N ASP A 74 -9.22 -10.61 -30.44
CA ASP A 74 -9.62 -11.83 -29.75
C ASP A 74 -10.08 -11.49 -28.32
N CYS A 75 -10.98 -12.32 -27.77
CA CYS A 75 -11.44 -12.20 -26.39
C CYS A 75 -11.86 -13.56 -25.84
N ASN A 76 -11.98 -13.66 -24.53
CA ASN A 76 -12.43 -14.87 -23.86
C ASN A 76 -13.96 -14.88 -23.61
N LYS A 77 -14.47 -16.03 -23.18
CA LYS A 77 -15.90 -16.21 -22.91
C LYS A 77 -16.41 -15.31 -21.78
N ALA A 78 -15.59 -15.04 -20.76
CA ALA A 78 -15.97 -14.15 -19.66
C ALA A 78 -16.24 -12.73 -20.16
N PHE A 79 -15.41 -12.21 -21.07
CA PHE A 79 -15.61 -10.92 -21.72
C PHE A 79 -16.92 -10.85 -22.51
N LEU A 80 -17.19 -11.87 -23.33
CA LEU A 80 -18.43 -11.96 -24.11
C LEU A 80 -19.66 -11.97 -23.20
N ASN A 81 -19.63 -12.77 -22.15
CA ASN A 81 -20.73 -12.88 -21.19
C ASN A 81 -20.98 -11.55 -20.45
N PHE A 82 -19.93 -10.85 -20.02
CA PHE A 82 -20.05 -9.59 -19.28
C PHE A 82 -20.78 -8.52 -20.11
N PHE A 83 -20.43 -8.40 -21.39
CA PHE A 83 -21.04 -7.43 -22.30
C PHE A 83 -22.22 -8.00 -23.12
N ASN A 84 -22.63 -9.26 -22.90
CA ASN A 84 -23.67 -9.97 -23.65
C ASN A 84 -23.45 -9.94 -25.15
N LEU A 85 -22.27 -10.35 -25.59
CA LEU A 85 -21.85 -10.28 -26.97
C LEU A 85 -21.64 -11.67 -27.55
N GLU A 86 -21.85 -11.77 -28.87
CA GLU A 86 -21.49 -12.94 -29.67
C GLU A 86 -20.09 -12.74 -30.27
N GLN A 87 -19.27 -13.79 -30.31
CA GLN A 87 -17.90 -13.73 -30.82
C GLN A 87 -17.82 -13.13 -32.26
N GLU A 88 -18.79 -13.44 -33.09
CA GLU A 88 -18.83 -12.99 -34.49
C GLU A 88 -19.02 -11.47 -34.62
N LYS A 89 -19.69 -10.85 -33.66
CA LYS A 89 -19.96 -9.39 -33.65
C LYS A 89 -18.80 -8.56 -33.05
N VAL A 90 -17.88 -9.21 -32.37
CA VAL A 90 -16.81 -8.53 -31.66
C VAL A 90 -15.52 -8.41 -32.48
N ASN A 91 -15.18 -9.46 -33.24
CA ASN A 91 -13.94 -9.50 -33.99
C ASN A 91 -13.89 -8.44 -35.10
N GLY A 92 -12.85 -7.61 -35.08
CA GLY A 92 -12.62 -6.56 -36.09
C GLY A 92 -13.47 -5.30 -35.90
N ASN A 93 -14.30 -5.23 -34.86
CA ASN A 93 -15.10 -4.05 -34.55
C ASN A 93 -14.45 -3.15 -33.55
N ASN A 94 -14.75 -1.86 -33.65
CA ASN A 94 -14.29 -0.87 -32.69
C ASN A 94 -14.96 -1.12 -31.35
N PHE A 95 -14.12 -1.25 -30.33
CA PHE A 95 -14.46 -1.66 -29.00
C PHE A 95 -15.14 -0.57 -28.14
N PHE A 96 -14.96 0.72 -28.50
CA PHE A 96 -15.35 1.82 -27.61
C PHE A 96 -16.85 2.00 -27.42
N TYR A 97 -17.70 1.42 -28.26
CA TYR A 97 -19.16 1.51 -28.06
C TYR A 97 -19.67 0.76 -26.81
N LEU A 98 -18.84 -0.15 -26.25
CA LEU A 98 -19.17 -0.93 -25.06
C LEU A 98 -19.04 -0.15 -23.76
N PHE A 99 -18.34 0.97 -23.77
CA PHE A 99 -18.01 1.72 -22.58
C PHE A 99 -18.73 3.06 -22.52
N LYS A 100 -19.02 3.51 -21.31
CA LYS A 100 -19.46 4.88 -21.04
C LYS A 100 -18.35 5.87 -21.38
N ASP A 101 -18.69 7.15 -21.57
CA ASP A 101 -17.71 8.16 -22.01
C ASP A 101 -16.58 8.39 -20.98
N ASP A 102 -16.88 8.30 -19.68
CA ASP A 102 -15.89 8.39 -18.62
C ASP A 102 -14.94 7.19 -18.63
N GLU A 103 -15.48 5.98 -18.74
CA GLU A 103 -14.70 4.74 -18.85
C GLU A 103 -13.78 4.76 -20.09
N LYS A 104 -14.28 5.26 -21.24
CA LYS A 104 -13.48 5.42 -22.47
C LYS A 104 -12.28 6.31 -22.28
N LYS A 105 -12.48 7.45 -21.61
CA LYS A 105 -11.43 8.44 -21.40
C LYS A 105 -10.28 7.83 -20.58
N GLU A 106 -10.62 7.13 -19.53
CA GLU A 106 -9.65 6.49 -18.64
C GLU A 106 -8.90 5.35 -19.36
N ILE A 107 -9.62 4.49 -20.09
CA ILE A 107 -9.02 3.41 -20.89
C ILE A 107 -8.03 3.95 -21.91
N LEU A 108 -8.37 5.06 -22.60
CA LEU A 108 -7.52 5.68 -23.63
C LEU A 108 -6.26 6.31 -23.03
N GLU A 109 -6.36 6.90 -21.84
CA GLU A 109 -5.21 7.48 -21.16
C GLU A 109 -4.16 6.42 -20.82
N PHE A 110 -4.58 5.31 -20.19
CA PHE A 110 -3.68 4.20 -19.90
C PHE A 110 -3.16 3.50 -21.16
N GLU A 111 -3.95 3.43 -22.22
CA GLU A 111 -3.50 2.90 -23.50
C GLU A 111 -2.36 3.72 -24.10
N LYS A 112 -2.49 5.04 -24.07
CA LYS A 112 -1.44 5.94 -24.53
C LYS A 112 -0.14 5.73 -23.74
N ILE A 113 -0.24 5.55 -22.42
CA ILE A 113 0.93 5.27 -21.58
C ILE A 113 1.61 3.96 -22.02
N VAL A 114 0.85 2.86 -22.17
CA VAL A 114 1.40 1.56 -22.59
C VAL A 114 2.07 1.63 -23.96
N LEU A 115 1.42 2.28 -24.92
CA LEU A 115 1.95 2.42 -26.28
C LEU A 115 3.20 3.30 -26.35
N THR A 116 3.31 4.31 -25.49
CA THR A 116 4.44 5.23 -25.45
C THR A 116 5.63 4.65 -24.68
N THR A 117 5.36 4.02 -23.52
CA THR A 117 6.41 3.51 -22.61
C THR A 117 6.86 2.09 -22.93
N GLN A 118 6.06 1.35 -23.70
CA GLN A 118 6.22 -0.09 -23.97
C GLN A 118 6.24 -0.96 -22.69
N LYS A 119 5.67 -0.44 -21.59
CA LYS A 119 5.58 -1.15 -20.33
C LYS A 119 4.12 -1.46 -19.99
N SER A 120 3.93 -2.58 -19.29
CA SER A 120 2.63 -2.91 -18.74
C SER A 120 2.23 -1.91 -17.64
N VAL A 121 0.96 -1.56 -17.57
CA VAL A 121 0.37 -0.74 -16.51
C VAL A 121 -0.76 -1.50 -15.85
N GLN A 122 -0.94 -1.23 -14.55
CA GLN A 122 -2.03 -1.76 -13.75
C GLN A 122 -2.82 -0.61 -13.15
N PHE A 123 -4.15 -0.68 -13.26
CA PHE A 123 -5.07 0.35 -12.74
C PHE A 123 -6.42 -0.27 -12.41
N ASN A 124 -7.21 0.41 -11.60
CA ASN A 124 -8.59 0.00 -11.31
C ASN A 124 -9.55 0.84 -12.16
N ILE A 125 -10.62 0.23 -12.65
CA ILE A 125 -11.68 0.90 -13.41
C ILE A 125 -13.04 0.37 -12.98
N HIS A 126 -14.05 1.23 -13.03
CA HIS A 126 -15.44 0.82 -12.87
C HIS A 126 -16.02 0.56 -14.24
N LEU A 127 -16.56 -0.63 -14.45
CA LEU A 127 -17.23 -1.02 -15.68
C LEU A 127 -18.69 -1.38 -15.36
N THR A 128 -19.57 -1.02 -16.29
CA THR A 128 -20.99 -1.31 -16.15
C THR A 128 -21.35 -2.51 -17.01
N ASP A 129 -21.98 -3.50 -16.41
CA ASP A 129 -22.44 -4.68 -17.13
C ASP A 129 -23.72 -4.39 -17.95
N GLN A 130 -24.19 -5.41 -18.68
CA GLN A 130 -25.42 -5.32 -19.49
C GLN A 130 -26.70 -5.00 -18.69
N ASN A 131 -26.73 -5.29 -17.37
CA ASN A 131 -27.87 -5.04 -16.50
C ASN A 131 -27.83 -3.64 -15.90
N GLY A 132 -26.77 -2.89 -16.14
CA GLY A 132 -26.53 -1.57 -15.55
C GLY A 132 -25.86 -1.63 -14.17
N GLU A 133 -25.38 -2.81 -13.75
CA GLU A 133 -24.65 -2.96 -12.49
C GLU A 133 -23.20 -2.54 -12.69
N GLU A 134 -22.73 -1.65 -11.81
CA GLU A 134 -21.36 -1.19 -11.79
C GLU A 134 -20.48 -2.18 -11.01
N GLN A 135 -19.39 -2.60 -11.64
CA GLN A 135 -18.43 -3.54 -11.06
C GLN A 135 -17.02 -2.96 -11.16
N THR A 136 -16.20 -3.22 -10.16
CA THR A 136 -14.81 -2.74 -10.13
C THR A 136 -13.87 -3.81 -10.66
N PHE A 137 -13.06 -3.41 -11.64
CA PHE A 137 -12.04 -4.26 -12.23
C PHE A 137 -10.65 -3.72 -12.02
N GLN A 138 -9.73 -4.59 -11.63
CA GLN A 138 -8.30 -4.35 -11.71
C GLN A 138 -7.82 -4.77 -13.09
N VAL A 139 -7.31 -3.83 -13.87
CA VAL A 139 -6.88 -4.04 -15.25
C VAL A 139 -5.37 -4.09 -15.33
N LEU A 140 -4.84 -5.18 -15.86
CA LEU A 140 -3.46 -5.28 -16.33
C LEU A 140 -3.47 -5.09 -17.85
N LYS A 141 -2.91 -3.99 -18.33
CA LYS A 141 -2.77 -3.67 -19.75
C LYS A 141 -1.32 -3.80 -20.16
N SER A 142 -1.03 -4.65 -21.15
CA SER A 142 0.31 -4.98 -21.62
C SER A 142 0.43 -4.77 -23.12
N PRO A 143 1.59 -4.29 -23.63
CA PRO A 143 1.84 -4.20 -25.06
C PRO A 143 2.00 -5.60 -25.66
N MET A 144 1.45 -5.81 -26.84
CA MET A 144 1.68 -7.00 -27.67
C MET A 144 2.75 -6.67 -28.70
N LEU A 145 3.81 -7.47 -28.73
CA LEU A 145 4.95 -7.26 -29.64
C LEU A 145 5.00 -8.36 -30.68
N ASP A 146 5.42 -8.03 -31.88
CA ASP A 146 5.78 -8.99 -32.91
C ASP A 146 7.21 -9.57 -32.70
N LYS A 147 7.65 -10.45 -33.61
CA LYS A 147 9.00 -11.04 -33.57
C LYS A 147 10.13 -10.02 -33.71
N SER A 148 9.83 -8.81 -34.17
CA SER A 148 10.76 -7.70 -34.36
C SER A 148 10.72 -6.68 -33.24
N ASN A 149 10.02 -6.99 -32.11
CA ASN A 149 9.75 -6.09 -30.99
C ASN A 149 8.95 -4.83 -31.36
N ILE A 150 8.14 -4.88 -32.43
CA ILE A 150 7.24 -3.80 -32.82
C ILE A 150 5.88 -4.03 -32.13
N ILE A 151 5.30 -2.97 -31.56
CA ILE A 151 3.97 -3.06 -30.94
C ILE A 151 2.92 -3.28 -32.05
N ILE A 152 2.15 -4.35 -31.89
CA ILE A 152 1.06 -4.71 -32.79
C ILE A 152 -0.33 -4.52 -32.17
N GLY A 153 -0.39 -4.25 -30.85
CA GLY A 153 -1.63 -4.07 -30.13
C GLY A 153 -1.44 -4.12 -28.61
N THR A 154 -2.52 -4.35 -27.88
CA THR A 154 -2.52 -4.49 -26.42
C THR A 154 -3.29 -5.73 -25.97
N LEU A 155 -2.77 -6.43 -24.95
CA LEU A 155 -3.45 -7.45 -24.16
C LEU A 155 -4.00 -6.81 -22.89
N ASN A 156 -5.26 -7.09 -22.58
CA ASN A 156 -5.92 -6.57 -21.40
C ASN A 156 -6.50 -7.73 -20.60
N ILE A 157 -6.18 -7.76 -19.30
CA ILE A 157 -6.69 -8.73 -18.35
C ILE A 157 -7.38 -7.94 -17.26
N CYS A 158 -8.71 -8.11 -17.11
CA CYS A 158 -9.50 -7.37 -16.13
C CYS A 158 -10.03 -8.38 -15.10
N ARG A 159 -9.50 -8.28 -13.89
CA ARG A 159 -9.93 -9.08 -12.74
C ARG A 159 -11.04 -8.37 -12.00
N ASN A 160 -12.17 -9.01 -11.81
CA ASN A 160 -13.24 -8.46 -10.98
C ASN A 160 -12.81 -8.46 -9.51
N ILE A 161 -12.75 -7.28 -8.92
CA ILE A 161 -12.39 -7.06 -7.52
C ILE A 161 -13.55 -6.46 -6.70
N THR A 162 -14.76 -6.40 -7.26
CA THR A 162 -15.93 -5.79 -6.62
C THR A 162 -16.16 -6.33 -5.21
N GLN A 163 -16.23 -7.66 -5.07
CA GLN A 163 -16.44 -8.28 -3.77
C GLN A 163 -15.28 -8.03 -2.78
N GLN A 164 -14.07 -7.91 -3.29
CA GLN A 164 -12.90 -7.60 -2.47
C GLN A 164 -12.98 -6.16 -1.96
N GLU A 165 -13.33 -5.21 -2.83
CA GLU A 165 -13.52 -3.81 -2.45
C GLU A 165 -14.72 -3.62 -1.52
N GLU A 166 -15.85 -4.26 -1.77
CA GLU A 166 -17.02 -4.23 -0.87
C GLU A 166 -16.70 -4.77 0.51
N ASN A 167 -16.03 -5.91 0.60
CA ASN A 167 -15.60 -6.50 1.85
C ASN A 167 -14.61 -5.59 2.59
N TYR A 168 -13.70 -4.99 1.84
CA TYR A 168 -12.74 -4.04 2.38
C TYR A 168 -13.45 -2.80 2.94
N ASN A 169 -14.31 -2.16 2.15
CA ASN A 169 -15.07 -0.98 2.57
C ASN A 169 -15.99 -1.28 3.77
N THR A 170 -16.59 -2.46 3.80
CA THR A 170 -17.40 -2.90 4.93
C THR A 170 -16.57 -3.01 6.21
N LYS A 171 -15.40 -3.65 6.14
CA LYS A 171 -14.47 -3.75 7.28
C LYS A 171 -13.99 -2.37 7.73
N ARG A 172 -13.62 -1.52 6.79
CA ARG A 172 -13.18 -0.15 7.07
C ARG A 172 -14.27 0.66 7.78
N ASN A 173 -15.47 0.68 7.22
CA ASN A 173 -16.61 1.38 7.80
C ASN A 173 -16.96 0.85 9.20
N PHE A 174 -16.89 -0.48 9.37
CA PHE A 174 -17.11 -1.10 10.68
C PHE A 174 -16.10 -0.62 11.72
N VAL A 175 -14.80 -0.62 11.39
CA VAL A 175 -13.75 -0.18 12.31
C VAL A 175 -13.86 1.33 12.60
N GLU A 176 -14.19 2.15 11.60
CA GLU A 176 -14.39 3.60 11.77
C GLU A 176 -15.61 3.89 12.67
N THR A 177 -16.72 3.17 12.46
CA THR A 177 -17.93 3.29 13.28
C THR A 177 -17.67 2.85 14.72
N LEU A 178 -17.05 1.69 14.92
CA LEU A 178 -16.70 1.20 16.26
C LEU A 178 -15.84 2.21 17.03
N ALA A 179 -14.84 2.77 16.36
CA ALA A 179 -13.98 3.74 17.03
C ALA A 179 -14.71 5.04 17.38
N HIS A 180 -15.60 5.51 16.51
CA HIS A 180 -16.48 6.64 16.80
C HIS A 180 -17.36 6.35 18.01
N ASP A 181 -17.96 5.16 18.06
CA ASP A 181 -18.88 4.75 19.13
C ASP A 181 -18.17 4.50 20.47
N ILE A 182 -16.89 4.10 20.45
CA ILE A 182 -16.05 4.03 21.65
C ILE A 182 -15.57 5.41 22.08
N LYS A 183 -15.20 6.29 21.13
CA LYS A 183 -14.71 7.63 21.42
C LYS A 183 -15.74 8.51 22.10
N ASN A 184 -16.98 8.49 21.62
CA ASN A 184 -18.03 9.40 22.09
C ASN A 184 -18.35 9.28 23.59
N PRO A 185 -18.61 8.07 24.15
CA PRO A 185 -18.87 7.92 25.58
C PRO A 185 -17.66 8.32 26.44
N ILE A 186 -16.42 8.04 25.99
CA ILE A 186 -15.21 8.39 26.72
C ILE A 186 -15.05 9.92 26.77
N VAL A 187 -15.29 10.61 25.64
CA VAL A 187 -15.25 12.08 25.59
C VAL A 187 -16.35 12.68 26.49
N ALA A 188 -17.54 12.12 26.46
CA ALA A 188 -18.63 12.58 27.33
C ALA A 188 -18.32 12.39 28.82
N GLN A 189 -17.77 11.22 29.19
CA GLN A 189 -17.30 10.95 30.56
C GLN A 189 -16.20 11.95 30.99
N SER A 190 -15.24 12.22 30.12
CA SER A 190 -14.15 13.17 30.43
C SER A 190 -14.69 14.57 30.69
N LYS A 191 -15.66 15.04 29.89
CA LYS A 191 -16.31 16.34 30.10
C LYS A 191 -17.06 16.41 31.43
N ILE A 192 -17.77 15.34 31.83
CA ILE A 192 -18.46 15.28 33.14
C ILE A 192 -17.43 15.35 34.28
N LEU A 193 -16.33 14.64 34.17
CA LEU A 193 -15.26 14.63 35.18
C LEU A 193 -14.56 16.01 35.28
N GLU A 194 -14.36 16.69 34.14
CA GLU A 194 -13.85 18.07 34.13
C GLU A 194 -14.82 19.03 34.84
N PHE A 195 -16.13 18.91 34.58
CA PHE A 195 -17.15 19.66 35.27
C PHE A 195 -17.16 19.45 36.80
N LEU A 196 -16.90 18.21 37.24
CA LEU A 196 -16.73 17.90 38.67
C LEU A 196 -15.48 18.55 39.23
N LEU A 197 -14.33 18.52 38.53
CA LEU A 197 -13.09 19.17 38.97
C LEU A 197 -13.20 20.70 39.09
N GLU A 198 -14.04 21.31 38.26
CA GLU A 198 -14.35 22.75 38.34
C GLU A 198 -15.27 23.10 39.51
N GLU A 199 -15.63 22.12 40.33
CA GLU A 199 -16.50 22.27 41.53
C GLU A 199 -17.88 22.91 41.25
N LYS A 200 -18.37 22.83 40.00
CA LYS A 200 -19.65 23.41 39.57
C LYS A 200 -20.87 22.70 40.19
N ILE A 201 -20.70 21.50 40.74
CA ILE A 201 -21.77 20.66 41.29
C ILE A 201 -21.61 20.46 42.81
N GLY A 202 -20.53 21.00 43.40
CA GLY A 202 -20.21 20.87 44.83
C GLY A 202 -18.70 20.82 45.06
N THR A 203 -18.28 21.10 46.27
CA THR A 203 -16.86 21.10 46.65
C THR A 203 -16.32 19.69 46.75
N LEU A 204 -15.11 19.47 46.27
CA LEU A 204 -14.41 18.20 46.30
C LEU A 204 -13.24 18.28 47.33
N ASN A 205 -13.00 17.22 48.07
CA ASN A 205 -11.79 17.08 48.86
C ASN A 205 -10.60 16.70 47.97
N SER A 206 -9.39 16.79 48.55
CA SER A 206 -8.12 16.52 47.84
C SER A 206 -8.12 15.15 47.15
N ASP A 207 -8.51 14.11 47.90
CA ASP A 207 -8.45 12.73 47.43
C ASP A 207 -9.42 12.50 46.27
N GLN A 208 -10.62 13.12 46.33
CA GLN A 208 -11.59 13.09 45.26
C GLN A 208 -11.08 13.76 43.99
N LYS A 209 -10.43 14.94 44.13
CA LYS A 209 -9.81 15.63 42.99
C LYS A 209 -8.74 14.77 42.32
N ASP A 210 -7.90 14.13 43.09
CA ASP A 210 -6.84 13.29 42.56
C ASP A 210 -7.41 12.02 41.90
N LEU A 211 -8.43 11.40 42.45
CA LEU A 211 -9.13 10.27 41.85
C LEU A 211 -9.73 10.64 40.48
N ILE A 212 -10.40 11.80 40.40
CA ILE A 212 -11.00 12.29 39.15
C ILE A 212 -9.92 12.57 38.11
N LYS A 213 -8.79 13.21 38.48
CA LYS A 213 -7.65 13.41 37.57
C LYS A 213 -7.11 12.09 37.00
N HIS A 214 -7.00 11.08 37.84
CA HIS A 214 -6.58 9.74 37.42
C HIS A 214 -7.57 9.12 36.40
N ILE A 215 -8.87 9.27 36.60
CA ILE A 215 -9.87 8.77 35.66
C ILE A 215 -9.80 9.53 34.33
N ILE A 216 -9.66 10.87 34.35
CA ILE A 216 -9.49 11.68 33.13
C ILE A 216 -8.25 11.23 32.36
N SER A 217 -7.12 11.02 33.04
CA SER A 217 -5.88 10.53 32.43
C SER A 217 -6.07 9.16 31.79
N SER A 218 -6.81 8.25 32.47
CA SER A 218 -7.15 6.92 31.93
C SER A 218 -8.04 7.01 30.68
N ASN A 219 -9.02 7.90 30.69
CA ASN A 219 -9.89 8.14 29.54
C ASN A 219 -9.10 8.70 28.33
N GLN A 220 -8.20 9.66 28.56
CA GLN A 220 -7.33 10.21 27.52
C GLN A 220 -6.44 9.12 26.91
N PHE A 221 -5.89 8.26 27.77
CA PHE A 221 -5.12 7.11 27.32
C PHE A 221 -5.96 6.15 26.46
N ALA A 222 -7.19 5.82 26.87
CA ALA A 222 -8.08 4.96 26.09
C ALA A 222 -8.42 5.57 24.73
N LEU A 223 -8.65 6.89 24.67
CA LEU A 223 -8.89 7.62 23.42
C LEU A 223 -7.68 7.53 22.47
N GLU A 224 -6.49 7.71 23.01
CA GLU A 224 -5.26 7.61 22.22
C GLU A 224 -5.03 6.18 21.70
N MET A 225 -5.33 5.17 22.50
CA MET A 225 -5.25 3.76 22.09
C MET A 225 -6.19 3.48 20.92
N VAL A 226 -7.48 3.87 21.02
CA VAL A 226 -8.45 3.70 19.93
C VAL A 226 -8.02 4.43 18.67
N THR A 227 -7.53 5.67 18.81
CA THR A 227 -7.07 6.47 17.68
C THR A 227 -5.83 5.88 17.02
N SER A 228 -4.90 5.33 17.82
CA SER A 228 -3.69 4.65 17.31
C SER A 228 -4.03 3.33 16.62
N MET A 229 -4.98 2.57 17.16
CA MET A 229 -5.46 1.34 16.53
C MET A 229 -6.13 1.62 15.17
N LEU A 230 -6.95 2.67 15.10
CA LEU A 230 -7.55 3.12 13.83
C LEU A 230 -6.51 3.53 12.79
N ALA A 231 -5.54 4.32 13.20
CA ALA A 231 -4.46 4.75 12.30
C ALA A 231 -3.66 3.53 11.81
N SER A 232 -3.32 2.61 12.72
CA SER A 232 -2.65 1.35 12.35
C SER A 232 -3.48 0.54 11.36
N TYR A 233 -4.79 0.45 11.55
CA TYR A 233 -5.69 -0.25 10.64
C TYR A 233 -5.75 0.41 9.26
N ARG A 234 -5.90 1.75 9.22
CA ARG A 234 -5.91 2.52 7.96
C ARG A 234 -4.61 2.39 7.17
N PHE A 235 -3.48 2.46 7.87
CA PHE A 235 -2.17 2.37 7.22
C PHE A 235 -1.75 0.93 6.90
N SER A 236 -2.40 -0.09 7.47
CA SER A 236 -2.21 -1.51 7.10
C SER A 236 -2.92 -1.88 5.79
N ASP A 237 -3.66 -0.96 5.21
CA ASP A 237 -4.33 -1.16 3.96
C ASP A 237 -3.33 -1.17 2.80
N GLU A 238 -3.26 -2.27 2.07
CA GLU A 238 -2.41 -2.40 0.88
C GLU A 238 -2.76 -1.37 -0.22
N ASN A 239 -3.98 -0.81 -0.18
CA ASN A 239 -4.44 0.22 -1.11
C ASN A 239 -4.28 1.65 -0.56
N TYR A 240 -3.79 1.82 0.68
CA TYR A 240 -3.56 3.15 1.21
C TYR A 240 -2.42 3.84 0.46
N ARG A 241 -2.77 4.90 -0.28
CA ARG A 241 -1.80 5.71 -1.02
C ARG A 241 -1.60 7.04 -0.31
N LEU A 242 -0.34 7.42 -0.17
CA LEU A 242 0.02 8.74 0.33
C LEU A 242 -0.58 9.83 -0.58
N LYS A 243 -1.29 10.78 0.02
CA LYS A 243 -1.90 11.93 -0.68
C LYS A 243 -1.14 13.19 -0.32
N PHE A 244 -0.22 13.59 -1.16
CA PHE A 244 0.60 14.76 -0.91
C PHE A 244 -0.15 16.03 -1.29
N ILE A 245 -0.13 16.99 -0.36
CA ILE A 245 -0.68 18.34 -0.55
C ILE A 245 0.34 19.37 -0.03
N THR A 246 0.25 20.57 -0.50
CA THR A 246 1.06 21.69 0.00
C THR A 246 0.39 22.30 1.23
N PHE A 247 1.09 22.36 2.36
CA PHE A 247 0.58 22.95 3.60
C PHE A 247 1.69 23.55 4.45
N ASP A 248 1.32 24.38 5.43
CA ASP A 248 2.24 24.99 6.39
C ASP A 248 2.52 24.02 7.55
N ILE A 249 3.73 23.46 7.57
CA ILE A 249 4.15 22.49 8.59
C ILE A 249 4.29 23.11 9.98
N LYS A 250 4.72 24.38 10.08
CA LYS A 250 4.84 25.09 11.36
C LYS A 250 3.47 25.26 12.01
N LYS A 251 2.49 25.68 11.21
CA LYS A 251 1.09 25.80 11.65
C LYS A 251 0.53 24.45 12.07
N MET A 252 0.78 23.39 11.30
CA MET A 252 0.33 22.03 11.62
C MET A 252 0.93 21.54 12.95
N VAL A 253 2.22 21.77 13.21
CA VAL A 253 2.85 21.41 14.49
C VAL A 253 2.24 22.20 15.64
N GLN A 254 1.99 23.51 15.48
CA GLN A 254 1.31 24.33 16.48
C GLN A 254 -0.09 23.82 16.80
N GLU A 255 -0.85 23.40 15.79
CA GLU A 255 -2.18 22.81 15.97
C GLU A 255 -2.10 21.49 16.75
N CYS A 256 -1.10 20.65 16.49
CA CYS A 256 -0.85 19.42 17.27
C CYS A 256 -0.54 19.72 18.74
N ILE A 257 0.29 20.74 19.01
CA ILE A 257 0.63 21.18 20.37
C ILE A 257 -0.63 21.67 21.09
N HIS A 258 -1.41 22.52 20.45
CA HIS A 258 -2.67 23.07 21.01
C HIS A 258 -3.67 21.97 21.37
N GLN A 259 -3.81 20.93 20.53
CA GLN A 259 -4.69 19.80 20.80
C GLN A 259 -4.32 19.03 22.10
N LEU A 260 -3.05 19.04 22.49
CA LEU A 260 -2.55 18.33 23.67
C LEU A 260 -2.26 19.24 24.86
N GLU A 261 -2.52 20.55 24.75
CA GLU A 261 -2.21 21.57 25.75
C GLU A 261 -2.87 21.29 27.10
N ILE A 262 -4.14 20.86 27.09
CA ILE A 262 -4.89 20.50 28.32
C ILE A 262 -4.21 19.30 29.01
N THR A 263 -3.77 18.30 28.24
CA THR A 263 -3.10 17.12 28.79
C THR A 263 -1.75 17.49 29.43
N ALA A 264 -1.00 18.39 28.80
CA ALA A 264 0.24 18.90 29.33
C ALA A 264 0.03 19.78 30.58
N TYR A 265 -0.99 20.63 30.55
CA TYR A 265 -1.38 21.48 31.68
C TYR A 265 -1.73 20.66 32.93
N ASN A 266 -2.49 19.57 32.78
CA ASN A 266 -2.85 18.68 33.90
C ASN A 266 -1.64 18.05 34.59
N LYS A 267 -0.51 17.91 33.87
CA LYS A 267 0.78 17.47 34.44
C LYS A 267 1.70 18.63 34.81
N SER A 268 1.24 19.88 34.70
CA SER A 268 2.04 21.09 34.94
C SER A 268 3.35 21.13 34.07
N LEU A 269 3.28 20.61 32.88
CA LEU A 269 4.40 20.57 31.93
C LEU A 269 4.57 21.93 31.25
N ASN A 270 5.82 22.34 31.05
CA ASN A 270 6.18 23.52 30.27
C ASN A 270 6.60 23.08 28.87
N ILE A 271 5.81 23.43 27.86
CA ILE A 271 6.12 23.15 26.47
C ILE A 271 6.71 24.40 25.81
N ASN A 272 7.93 24.27 25.29
CA ASN A 272 8.59 25.29 24.47
C ASN A 272 8.69 24.83 23.04
N PHE A 273 8.23 25.68 22.09
CA PHE A 273 8.29 25.39 20.65
C PHE A 273 9.14 26.43 19.94
N GLU A 274 10.20 25.99 19.31
CA GLU A 274 11.12 26.79 18.52
C GLU A 274 11.12 26.30 17.06
N ALA A 275 11.03 27.24 16.13
CA ALA A 275 11.06 26.96 14.70
C ALA A 275 12.10 27.84 14.04
N ASP A 276 13.37 27.49 14.26
CA ASP A 276 14.51 28.25 13.78
C ASP A 276 14.89 27.87 12.35
N ASN A 277 15.37 28.89 11.58
CA ASN A 277 15.83 28.71 10.20
C ASN A 277 14.81 28.07 9.25
N PHE A 278 13.52 28.24 9.53
CA PHE A 278 12.46 27.71 8.69
C PHE A 278 12.07 28.74 7.63
N ASN A 279 12.74 28.72 6.46
CA ASN A 279 12.57 29.70 5.40
C ASN A 279 11.41 29.39 4.44
N ALA A 280 10.95 28.15 4.41
CA ALA A 280 9.81 27.73 3.57
C ALA A 280 8.72 27.15 4.48
N PRO A 281 7.68 27.92 4.81
CA PRO A 281 6.61 27.43 5.69
C PRO A 281 5.80 26.29 5.06
N THR A 282 5.81 26.15 3.72
CA THR A 282 5.01 25.16 3.00
C THR A 282 5.85 23.99 2.56
N VAL A 283 5.30 22.80 2.80
CA VAL A 283 5.90 21.51 2.43
C VAL A 283 4.91 20.69 1.61
N PHE A 284 5.42 19.76 0.78
CA PHE A 284 4.59 18.89 -0.04
C PHE A 284 4.64 17.47 0.52
N TYR A 285 3.62 17.11 1.33
CA TYR A 285 3.51 15.85 2.04
C TYR A 285 2.04 15.44 2.25
N ASP A 286 1.82 14.20 2.72
CA ASP A 286 0.53 13.79 3.26
C ASP A 286 0.38 14.39 4.67
N GLN A 287 -0.46 15.43 4.75
CA GLN A 287 -0.68 16.19 5.99
C GLN A 287 -1.22 15.32 7.12
N ILE A 288 -2.12 14.37 6.81
CA ILE A 288 -2.75 13.49 7.83
C ILE A 288 -1.70 12.57 8.44
N VAL A 289 -0.82 12.02 7.60
CA VAL A 289 0.25 11.13 8.02
C VAL A 289 1.26 11.87 8.89
N LEU A 290 1.70 13.07 8.48
CA LEU A 290 2.64 13.88 9.26
C LEU A 290 2.03 14.37 10.57
N GLN A 291 0.77 14.82 10.56
CA GLN A 291 0.06 15.23 11.77
C GLN A 291 -0.01 14.06 12.77
N ARG A 292 -0.26 12.85 12.29
CA ARG A 292 -0.28 11.65 13.14
C ARG A 292 1.09 11.33 13.72
N LEU A 293 2.16 11.45 12.92
CA LEU A 293 3.53 11.26 13.38
C LEU A 293 3.88 12.24 14.51
N VAL A 294 3.63 13.52 14.29
CA VAL A 294 3.89 14.57 15.29
C VAL A 294 3.07 14.36 16.56
N THR A 295 1.77 14.08 16.42
CA THR A 295 0.88 13.83 17.57
C THR A 295 1.33 12.62 18.39
N ASN A 296 1.78 11.53 17.77
CA ASN A 296 2.30 10.37 18.47
C ASN A 296 3.56 10.69 19.29
N LEU A 297 4.49 11.44 18.72
CA LEU A 297 5.72 11.83 19.43
C LEU A 297 5.42 12.79 20.58
N LEU A 298 4.54 13.77 20.37
CA LEU A 298 4.09 14.72 21.40
C LEU A 298 3.37 14.00 22.54
N PHE A 299 2.44 13.11 22.23
CA PHE A 299 1.70 12.36 23.24
C PHE A 299 2.63 11.50 24.11
N ASN A 300 3.61 10.85 23.50
CA ASN A 300 4.61 10.08 24.22
C ASN A 300 5.46 11.00 25.12
N ALA A 301 5.93 12.14 24.61
CA ALA A 301 6.71 13.08 25.40
C ALA A 301 5.91 13.57 26.63
N ILE A 302 4.63 13.92 26.46
CA ILE A 302 3.76 14.34 27.56
C ILE A 302 3.53 13.17 28.55
N THR A 303 3.24 11.97 28.04
CA THR A 303 2.91 10.81 28.88
C THR A 303 4.08 10.39 29.76
N TYR A 304 5.29 10.38 29.23
CA TYR A 304 6.48 9.92 29.93
C TYR A 304 7.29 11.02 30.63
N SER A 305 6.89 12.29 30.48
CA SER A 305 7.52 13.40 31.21
C SER A 305 7.26 13.30 32.72
N HIS A 306 8.26 13.71 33.48
CA HIS A 306 8.11 13.97 34.91
C HIS A 306 7.14 15.15 35.14
N GLU A 307 6.35 15.11 36.21
CA GLU A 307 5.51 16.25 36.60
C GLU A 307 6.34 17.51 36.76
N LYS A 308 5.81 18.64 36.31
CA LYS A 308 6.52 19.95 36.26
C LYS A 308 7.78 19.92 35.36
N GLY A 309 7.90 18.90 34.51
CA GLY A 309 9.02 18.77 33.56
C GLY A 309 8.92 19.77 32.42
N LYS A 310 9.99 19.76 31.59
CA LYS A 310 10.04 20.57 30.36
C LYS A 310 9.98 19.67 29.13
N ILE A 311 9.28 20.15 28.11
CA ILE A 311 9.27 19.58 26.78
C ILE A 311 9.73 20.67 25.82
N ASN A 312 10.85 20.44 25.14
CA ASN A 312 11.36 21.34 24.11
C ASN A 312 11.11 20.70 22.75
N ILE A 313 10.51 21.46 21.84
CA ILE A 313 10.18 21.03 20.49
C ILE A 313 10.94 21.94 19.54
N HIS A 314 11.73 21.35 18.65
CA HIS A 314 12.50 22.05 17.65
C HIS A 314 12.08 21.60 16.25
N LEU A 315 11.67 22.56 15.44
CA LEU A 315 11.42 22.36 14.01
C LEU A 315 12.46 23.16 13.23
N SER A 316 13.31 22.48 12.50
CA SER A 316 14.34 23.10 11.71
C SER A 316 14.37 22.57 10.28
N GLN A 317 15.00 23.32 9.39
CA GLN A 317 15.14 22.98 7.98
C GLN A 317 16.57 23.28 7.54
N ASN A 318 17.15 22.35 6.78
CA ASN A 318 18.34 22.61 5.99
C ASN A 318 18.02 22.54 4.49
N LYS A 319 19.04 22.53 3.62
CA LYS A 319 18.85 22.51 2.15
C LYS A 319 18.15 21.25 1.63
N GLU A 320 18.22 20.14 2.37
CA GLU A 320 17.78 18.83 1.90
C GLU A 320 16.67 18.23 2.78
N PHE A 321 16.61 18.62 4.05
CA PHE A 321 15.79 17.93 5.04
C PHE A 321 14.99 18.88 5.91
N ILE A 322 13.83 18.40 6.33
CA ILE A 322 13.04 18.90 7.46
C ILE A 322 13.37 18.03 8.66
N ILE A 323 13.63 18.64 9.80
CA ILE A 323 14.02 17.98 11.02
C ILE A 323 13.05 18.44 12.12
N PHE A 324 12.38 17.47 12.73
CA PHE A 324 11.53 17.66 13.91
C PHE A 324 12.14 16.89 15.08
N GLU A 325 12.36 17.57 16.18
CA GLU A 325 12.91 17.00 17.40
C GLU A 325 12.07 17.39 18.60
N ILE A 326 11.90 16.47 19.52
CA ILE A 326 11.23 16.68 20.79
C ILE A 326 12.10 16.12 21.91
N GLU A 327 12.36 16.92 22.91
CA GLU A 327 13.10 16.53 24.09
C GLU A 327 12.22 16.67 25.32
N ASN A 328 12.16 15.62 26.15
CA ASN A 328 11.40 15.64 27.37
C ASN A 328 12.20 15.12 28.56
N THR A 329 11.99 15.72 29.71
CA THR A 329 12.57 15.27 30.98
C THR A 329 11.69 14.18 31.58
N ALA A 330 12.22 12.98 31.72
CA ALA A 330 11.50 11.83 32.26
C ALA A 330 12.20 11.24 33.50
N ILE A 331 11.46 10.46 34.27
CA ILE A 331 12.03 9.68 35.37
C ILE A 331 12.97 8.64 34.77
N LYS A 332 14.14 8.49 35.40
CA LYS A 332 15.16 7.53 34.99
C LYS A 332 14.56 6.13 34.80
N SER A 333 14.83 5.53 33.68
CA SER A 333 14.35 4.19 33.32
C SER A 333 15.53 3.24 33.03
N SER A 334 15.20 2.00 32.64
CA SER A 334 16.19 1.03 32.18
C SER A 334 16.63 1.25 30.73
N LEU A 335 16.13 2.30 30.08
CA LEU A 335 16.51 2.62 28.70
C LEU A 335 17.94 3.17 28.68
N THR A 336 18.73 2.65 27.75
CA THR A 336 20.09 3.03 27.46
C THR A 336 20.26 3.32 25.98
N LYS A 337 21.38 3.92 25.58
CA LYS A 337 21.68 4.14 24.15
C LYS A 337 21.66 2.85 23.34
N ASP A 338 21.95 1.71 23.94
CA ASP A 338 22.03 0.43 23.27
C ASP A 338 20.65 -0.22 23.07
N ASN A 339 19.73 -0.03 24.03
CA ASN A 339 18.43 -0.69 24.00
C ASN A 339 17.26 0.21 23.59
N ILE A 340 17.44 1.52 23.48
CA ILE A 340 16.38 2.49 23.14
C ILE A 340 15.72 2.17 21.78
N LYS A 341 16.42 1.57 20.84
CA LYS A 341 15.86 1.18 19.53
C LYS A 341 14.67 0.22 19.64
N HIS A 342 14.60 -0.59 20.70
CA HIS A 342 13.54 -1.57 20.92
C HIS A 342 12.19 -0.95 21.31
N ILE A 343 12.15 0.32 21.73
CA ILE A 343 10.88 0.99 22.03
C ILE A 343 10.01 1.21 20.77
N PHE A 344 10.59 1.09 19.59
CA PHE A 344 9.90 1.17 18.30
C PHE A 344 9.41 -0.21 17.81
N ASP A 345 9.66 -1.28 18.56
CA ASP A 345 9.13 -2.60 18.22
C ASP A 345 7.64 -2.69 18.54
N LYS A 346 6.88 -3.40 17.70
CA LYS A 346 5.43 -3.52 17.84
C LYS A 346 5.06 -4.16 19.18
N TYR A 347 4.15 -3.53 19.91
CA TYR A 347 3.71 -3.95 21.24
C TYR A 347 4.80 -3.88 22.35
N TYR A 348 5.87 -3.16 22.10
CA TYR A 348 6.86 -2.94 23.14
C TYR A 348 6.27 -2.02 24.24
N ILE A 349 6.22 -2.53 25.46
CA ILE A 349 5.83 -1.79 26.65
C ILE A 349 7.03 -1.77 27.58
N GLY A 350 7.61 -0.60 27.80
CA GLY A 350 8.75 -0.47 28.70
C GLY A 350 8.39 -0.94 30.12
N THR A 351 9.28 -1.73 30.72
CA THR A 351 9.14 -2.18 32.11
C THR A 351 9.39 -1.01 33.08
N ASN A 352 8.38 -0.20 33.34
CA ASN A 352 8.43 0.79 34.39
C ASN A 352 7.71 0.27 35.63
N LYS A 353 8.38 0.40 36.80
CA LYS A 353 7.81 0.11 38.14
C LYS A 353 6.56 0.92 38.46
N TYR A 354 6.25 1.92 37.70
CA TYR A 354 5.07 2.78 37.81
C TYR A 354 4.14 2.48 36.63
N LYS A 355 3.22 1.55 36.80
CA LYS A 355 2.03 1.20 36.01
C LYS A 355 1.59 2.21 34.91
N GLN A 356 2.47 2.67 34.05
CA GLN A 356 2.09 3.43 32.87
C GLN A 356 1.92 2.43 31.72
N VAL A 357 0.68 2.23 31.37
CA VAL A 357 0.28 1.30 30.33
C VAL A 357 0.28 2.06 29.02
N GLY A 358 1.26 1.80 28.15
CA GLY A 358 1.22 2.22 26.75
C GLY A 358 0.69 1.09 25.88
N SER A 359 0.07 1.40 24.75
CA SER A 359 -0.37 0.37 23.78
C SER A 359 0.81 -0.29 23.05
N GLY A 360 2.00 0.32 23.11
CA GLY A 360 3.17 -0.10 22.32
C GLY A 360 2.98 0.06 20.80
N ILE A 361 1.92 0.76 20.36
CA ILE A 361 1.61 0.96 18.93
C ILE A 361 2.09 2.34 18.45
N GLY A 362 2.07 3.37 19.31
CA GLY A 362 2.35 4.75 18.90
C GLY A 362 3.74 4.95 18.29
N LEU A 363 4.78 4.49 19.00
CA LEU A 363 6.17 4.61 18.51
C LEU A 363 6.45 3.67 17.33
N PHE A 364 5.87 2.46 17.32
CA PHE A 364 5.94 1.58 16.15
C PHE A 364 5.31 2.24 14.92
N LEU A 365 4.14 2.87 15.07
CA LEU A 365 3.49 3.62 13.99
C LEU A 365 4.35 4.81 13.53
N ALA A 366 4.97 5.54 14.46
CA ALA A 366 5.89 6.63 14.12
C ALA A 366 7.07 6.13 13.28
N LYS A 367 7.67 5.00 13.63
CA LYS A 367 8.72 4.33 12.84
C LYS A 367 8.23 4.00 11.45
N THR A 368 7.09 3.31 11.35
CA THR A 368 6.51 2.91 10.07
C THR A 368 6.22 4.12 9.16
N ILE A 369 5.67 5.21 9.71
CA ILE A 369 5.43 6.44 8.95
C ILE A 369 6.76 7.00 8.42
N VAL A 370 7.78 7.14 9.27
CA VAL A 370 9.08 7.70 8.86
C VAL A 370 9.74 6.86 7.78
N GLU A 371 9.71 5.54 7.91
CA GLU A 371 10.24 4.60 6.91
C GLU A 371 9.52 4.74 5.55
N ASN A 372 8.18 4.85 5.56
CA ASN A 372 7.40 5.05 4.34
C ASN A 372 7.63 6.42 3.68
N LEU A 373 8.01 7.42 4.46
CA LEU A 373 8.42 8.73 3.94
C LEU A 373 9.90 8.78 3.52
N ASN A 374 10.60 7.63 3.49
CA ASN A 374 12.03 7.52 3.23
C ASN A 374 12.86 8.45 4.14
N GLY A 375 12.41 8.60 5.39
CA GLY A 375 13.05 9.41 6.42
C GLY A 375 13.92 8.61 7.37
N GLU A 376 14.45 9.28 8.35
CA GLU A 376 15.26 8.72 9.43
C GLU A 376 14.65 9.09 10.79
N LEU A 377 14.55 8.11 11.71
CA LEU A 377 14.18 8.38 13.08
C LEU A 377 15.37 8.97 13.85
N ILE A 378 15.08 9.95 14.70
CA ILE A 378 16.01 10.52 15.65
C ILE A 378 15.61 10.04 17.04
N TYR A 379 16.53 9.43 17.77
CA TYR A 379 16.29 9.04 19.15
C TYR A 379 17.62 8.99 19.93
N ASP A 380 17.60 9.51 21.17
CA ASP A 380 18.74 9.47 22.09
C ASP A 380 18.25 9.48 23.54
N VAL A 381 19.11 9.01 24.44
CA VAL A 381 18.96 9.12 25.90
C VAL A 381 20.14 9.91 26.43
N ILE A 382 19.83 11.07 26.98
CA ILE A 382 20.85 11.96 27.60
C ILE A 382 20.67 11.86 29.09
N TYR A 383 21.69 11.36 29.78
CA TYR A 383 21.68 11.25 31.24
C TYR A 383 21.80 12.64 31.85
N LYS A 384 20.86 13.01 32.72
CA LYS A 384 20.84 14.31 33.37
C LYS A 384 21.32 14.25 34.79
N ASP A 385 20.74 13.37 35.62
CA ASP A 385 21.08 13.20 37.04
C ASP A 385 20.74 11.78 37.54
N GLU A 386 20.80 11.54 38.86
CA GLU A 386 20.50 10.21 39.41
C GLU A 386 19.04 9.77 39.28
N HIS A 387 18.11 10.70 39.08
CA HIS A 387 16.68 10.47 39.13
C HIS A 387 15.99 10.73 37.78
N THR A 388 16.61 11.52 36.89
CA THR A 388 16.01 11.98 35.66
C THR A 388 16.93 11.82 34.46
N ASP A 389 16.33 11.46 33.32
CA ASP A 389 16.97 11.44 32.03
C ASP A 389 16.24 12.39 31.07
N ILE A 390 16.92 12.84 30.03
CA ILE A 390 16.31 13.55 28.91
C ILE A 390 16.20 12.55 27.76
N TYR A 391 14.99 12.34 27.30
CA TYR A 391 14.73 11.56 26.08
C TYR A 391 14.57 12.51 24.93
N LYS A 392 15.24 12.18 23.83
CA LYS A 392 15.15 12.89 22.56
C LYS A 392 14.54 11.96 21.52
N PHE A 393 13.46 12.41 20.88
CA PHE A 393 12.81 11.71 19.78
C PHE A 393 12.55 12.68 18.63
N GLY A 394 12.54 12.18 17.42
CA GLY A 394 12.26 13.01 16.28
C GLY A 394 12.33 12.25 14.97
N PHE A 395 12.25 13.00 13.90
CA PHE A 395 12.41 12.49 12.55
C PHE A 395 13.09 13.51 11.64
N LYS A 396 13.69 12.97 10.60
CA LYS A 396 14.30 13.72 9.50
C LYS A 396 13.73 13.21 8.20
N ILE A 397 13.11 14.07 7.40
CA ILE A 397 12.50 13.75 6.10
C ILE A 397 13.02 14.71 5.03
N LYS A 398 13.04 14.27 3.77
CA LYS A 398 13.50 15.10 2.65
C LYS A 398 12.58 16.30 2.44
N LEU A 399 13.14 17.44 2.06
CA LEU A 399 12.38 18.66 1.78
C LEU A 399 11.48 18.54 0.53
N ASP A 400 11.95 17.84 -0.50
CA ASP A 400 11.19 17.57 -1.74
C ASP A 400 10.99 16.05 -1.90
N ASN A 401 9.74 15.62 -1.91
CA ASN A 401 9.34 14.22 -1.96
C ASN A 401 8.30 13.93 -3.05
N LYS A 402 8.31 14.68 -4.14
CA LYS A 402 7.41 14.44 -5.28
C LYS A 402 7.43 13.01 -5.80
N GLU A 403 8.54 12.31 -5.60
CA GLU A 403 8.69 10.89 -5.97
C GLU A 403 7.82 9.93 -5.16
N LEU A 404 7.33 10.35 -3.99
CA LEU A 404 6.51 9.51 -3.10
C LEU A 404 5.01 9.73 -3.27
N ASP A 405 4.59 10.76 -4.01
CA ASP A 405 3.18 11.02 -4.23
C ASP A 405 2.51 9.85 -4.96
N GLY A 406 1.39 9.39 -4.43
CA GLY A 406 0.67 8.23 -4.95
C GLY A 406 1.33 6.87 -4.73
N LYS A 407 2.47 6.77 -4.02
CA LYS A 407 3.06 5.48 -3.64
C LYS A 407 2.25 4.77 -2.56
N ASP A 408 2.26 3.45 -2.61
CA ASP A 408 1.60 2.62 -1.62
C ASP A 408 2.31 2.74 -0.27
N PHE A 409 1.53 2.87 0.79
CA PHE A 409 2.02 2.87 2.16
C PHE A 409 2.28 1.41 2.58
N LYS A 410 3.49 1.11 3.07
CA LYS A 410 3.86 -0.24 3.52
C LYS A 410 3.89 -0.29 5.03
N PHE A 411 3.11 -1.20 5.61
CA PHE A 411 2.97 -1.37 7.07
C PHE A 411 3.68 -2.63 7.59
#